data_b5074c0fe65a59983804694387152cb6
#
_entry.id   b5074c0fe65a59983804694387152cb6
#
_cell.length_a   1.000
_cell.length_b   1.000
_cell.length_c   1.000
_cell.angle_alpha   90.00
_cell.angle_beta   90.00
_cell.angle_gamma   90.00
#
_symmetry.space_group_name_H-M   'P 1'
#
loop_
_entity.id
_entity.type
_entity.pdbx_description
1 polymer ?
#
loop_
_entity_poly.entity_id
_entity_poly.type
_entity_poly.pdbx_seq_one_letter_code
_entity_poly.pdbx_strand_id
1 'polypeptide(L)'
;MQAYFAEEFASELVNVQSDEELDQALKQVCRRLGFDHFALSLELRSGSCEAPGLLLHDYPDEWAKVYVGFDLAGQDPVRRACDKSFVGFAWGSLGELIPLTRGDRQMLAVGRECGIGDGYTVPRHLPGLA
;
A
#
# COMPACT_ATOMS: atom_id res chain seq x y z
N MET A 1 -0.25 -25.77 -2.32
CA MET A 1 0.95 -24.92 -2.42
C MET A 1 0.70 -23.55 -1.86
N GLN A 2 -0.28 -22.82 -2.39
CA GLN A 2 -0.58 -21.46 -1.92
C GLN A 2 -1.07 -21.43 -0.47
N ALA A 3 -1.82 -22.44 -0.01
CA ALA A 3 -2.30 -22.49 1.36
C ALA A 3 -1.15 -22.61 2.36
N TYR A 4 -0.15 -23.41 2.07
CA TYR A 4 1.03 -23.54 2.92
C TYR A 4 1.84 -22.27 2.96
N PHE A 5 1.94 -21.59 1.83
CA PHE A 5 2.65 -20.31 1.75
C PHE A 5 2.01 -19.26 2.66
N ALA A 6 0.69 -19.16 2.64
CA ALA A 6 -0.02 -18.18 3.47
C ALA A 6 0.16 -18.49 4.95
N GLU A 7 0.11 -19.76 5.35
CA GLU A 7 0.31 -20.17 6.74
C GLU A 7 1.74 -19.90 7.20
N GLU A 8 2.73 -20.19 6.38
CA GLU A 8 4.13 -19.92 6.68
C GLU A 8 4.36 -18.43 6.90
N PHE A 9 3.83 -17.61 6.01
CA PHE A 9 3.98 -16.18 6.10
C PHE A 9 3.30 -15.63 7.35
N ALA A 10 2.09 -16.09 7.65
CA ALA A 10 1.37 -15.67 8.86
C ALA A 10 2.15 -16.04 10.11
N SER A 11 2.76 -17.23 10.14
CA SER A 11 3.58 -17.66 11.28
C SER A 11 4.82 -16.78 11.46
N GLU A 12 5.45 -16.39 10.37
CA GLU A 12 6.60 -15.47 10.42
C GLU A 12 6.19 -14.11 10.96
N LEU A 13 5.04 -13.60 10.53
CA LEU A 13 4.55 -12.29 10.97
C LEU A 13 4.26 -12.22 12.46
N VAL A 14 3.76 -13.31 13.04
CA VAL A 14 3.48 -13.37 14.48
C VAL A 14 4.74 -13.14 15.30
N ASN A 15 5.90 -13.53 14.78
CA ASN A 15 7.18 -13.44 15.47
C ASN A 15 7.97 -12.16 15.16
N VAL A 16 7.44 -11.30 14.30
CA VAL A 16 8.10 -10.03 13.95
C VAL A 16 8.09 -9.10 15.15
N GLN A 17 9.25 -8.55 15.51
CA GLN A 17 9.43 -7.69 16.67
C GLN A 17 9.96 -6.29 16.34
N SER A 18 10.22 -6.01 15.07
CA SER A 18 10.74 -4.71 14.65
C SER A 18 10.26 -4.35 13.25
N ASP A 19 10.36 -3.06 12.92
CA ASP A 19 10.02 -2.58 11.58
C ASP A 19 10.96 -3.19 10.54
N GLU A 20 12.22 -3.40 10.88
CA GLU A 20 13.20 -4.01 9.99
C GLU A 20 12.82 -5.47 9.67
N GLU A 21 12.40 -6.21 10.67
CA GLU A 21 11.97 -7.59 10.48
C GLU A 21 10.69 -7.64 9.62
N LEU A 22 9.77 -6.74 9.86
CA LEU A 22 8.54 -6.65 9.07
C LEU A 22 8.86 -6.29 7.62
N ASP A 23 9.75 -5.34 7.40
CA ASP A 23 10.20 -4.94 6.07
C ASP A 23 10.78 -6.13 5.31
N GLN A 24 11.64 -6.91 5.94
CA GLN A 24 12.24 -8.08 5.32
C GLN A 24 11.20 -9.15 4.98
N ALA A 25 10.26 -9.40 5.88
CA ALA A 25 9.20 -10.38 5.65
C ALA A 25 8.34 -9.96 4.45
N LEU A 26 7.98 -8.69 4.36
CA LEU A 26 7.17 -8.17 3.25
C LEU A 26 7.92 -8.25 1.92
N LYS A 27 9.22 -7.94 1.91
CA LYS A 27 10.05 -8.08 0.71
C LYS A 27 10.04 -9.51 0.20
N GLN A 28 10.22 -10.46 1.10
CA GLN A 28 10.26 -11.87 0.73
C GLN A 28 8.93 -12.35 0.16
N VAL A 29 7.82 -11.99 0.80
CA VAL A 29 6.50 -12.44 0.33
C VAL A 29 6.16 -11.81 -1.02
N CYS A 30 6.50 -10.54 -1.22
CA CYS A 30 6.22 -9.88 -2.49
C CYS A 30 7.02 -10.49 -3.63
N ARG A 31 8.29 -10.82 -3.40
CA ARG A 31 9.11 -11.50 -4.41
C ARG A 31 8.55 -12.87 -4.76
N ARG A 32 8.11 -13.62 -3.77
CA ARG A 32 7.51 -14.95 -4.01
C ARG A 32 6.21 -14.85 -4.78
N LEU A 33 5.47 -13.74 -4.63
CA LEU A 33 4.24 -13.50 -5.38
C LEU A 33 4.49 -12.88 -6.76
N GLY A 34 5.73 -12.52 -7.06
CA GLY A 34 6.09 -11.95 -8.36
C GLY A 34 6.01 -10.44 -8.42
N PHE A 35 5.92 -9.76 -7.29
CA PHE A 35 5.94 -8.30 -7.24
C PHE A 35 7.36 -7.79 -7.02
N ASP A 36 7.68 -6.68 -7.65
CA ASP A 36 9.00 -6.05 -7.53
C ASP A 36 9.10 -5.11 -6.34
N HIS A 37 7.98 -4.54 -5.92
CA HIS A 37 7.94 -3.53 -4.86
C HIS A 37 6.73 -3.71 -3.97
N PHE A 38 6.81 -3.15 -2.77
CA PHE A 38 5.68 -3.17 -1.83
C PHE A 38 5.56 -1.85 -1.09
N ALA A 39 4.39 -1.61 -0.53
CA ALA A 39 4.16 -0.56 0.44
C ALA A 39 3.15 -1.05 1.46
N LEU A 40 3.42 -0.79 2.73
CA LEU A 40 2.48 -1.03 3.83
C LEU A 40 2.24 0.29 4.52
N SER A 41 0.99 0.74 4.54
CA SER A 41 0.61 1.99 5.19
C SER A 41 -0.43 1.70 6.27
N LEU A 42 -0.19 2.22 7.45
CA LEU A 42 -1.15 2.16 8.56
C LEU A 42 -1.52 3.57 8.96
N GLU A 43 -2.79 3.91 8.84
CA GLU A 43 -3.32 5.17 9.31
C GLU A 43 -4.02 4.98 10.65
N LEU A 44 -3.63 5.77 11.62
CA LEU A 44 -4.30 5.82 12.90
C LEU A 44 -5.07 7.13 12.97
N ARG A 45 -6.39 7.04 12.84
CA ARG A 45 -7.28 8.18 13.04
C ARG A 45 -7.89 8.03 14.41
N SER A 46 -7.41 8.82 15.37
CA SER A 46 -8.03 8.86 16.68
C SER A 46 -8.34 10.30 17.04
N GLY A 47 -9.60 10.66 16.90
CA GLY A 47 -10.12 11.97 17.32
C GLY A 47 -9.41 13.13 16.66
N SER A 48 -8.97 14.11 17.47
CA SER A 48 -8.30 15.32 16.99
C SER A 48 -6.80 15.19 16.88
N CYS A 49 -6.23 14.04 17.23
CA CYS A 49 -4.80 13.81 17.15
C CYS A 49 -4.45 13.03 15.88
N GLU A 50 -3.72 13.68 14.98
CA GLU A 50 -3.10 12.99 13.87
C GLU A 50 -1.87 12.27 14.40
N ALA A 51 -2.02 10.98 14.72
CA ALA A 51 -0.87 10.17 15.03
C ALA A 51 -0.18 9.84 13.69
N PRO A 52 1.16 9.98 13.61
CA PRO A 52 1.86 9.55 12.41
C PRO A 52 1.62 8.06 12.20
N GLY A 53 1.12 7.71 11.02
CA GLY A 53 0.94 6.33 10.66
C GLY A 53 2.26 5.67 10.34
N LEU A 54 2.26 4.36 10.28
CA LEU A 54 3.40 3.59 9.81
C LEU A 54 3.39 3.56 8.28
N LEU A 55 4.54 3.79 7.67
CA LEU A 55 4.72 3.59 6.24
C LEU A 55 6.02 2.83 6.00
N LEU A 56 5.91 1.62 5.49
CA LEU A 56 7.05 0.82 5.05
C LEU A 56 6.93 0.59 3.55
N HIS A 57 8.02 0.81 2.82
CA HIS A 57 8.02 0.59 1.38
C HIS A 57 9.43 0.37 0.87
N ASP A 58 9.53 -0.20 -0.33
CA ASP A 58 10.81 -0.32 -1.04
C ASP A 58 10.73 0.31 -2.43
N TYR A 59 9.91 1.33 -2.60
CA TYR A 59 9.81 2.04 -3.87
C TYR A 59 11.13 2.70 -4.25
N PRO A 60 11.41 2.83 -5.56
CA PRO A 60 12.56 3.61 -6.02
C PRO A 60 12.50 5.04 -5.46
N ASP A 61 13.69 5.61 -5.17
CA ASP A 61 13.78 6.93 -4.54
C ASP A 61 13.02 8.01 -5.28
N GLU A 62 13.06 8.00 -6.60
CA GLU A 62 12.34 8.98 -7.42
C GLU A 62 10.84 8.93 -7.19
N TRP A 63 10.28 7.71 -7.15
CA TRP A 63 8.85 7.53 -6.90
C TRP A 63 8.51 7.80 -5.44
N ALA A 64 9.38 7.40 -4.52
CA ALA A 64 9.14 7.62 -3.10
C ALA A 64 8.91 9.10 -2.77
N LYS A 65 9.70 9.99 -3.36
CA LYS A 65 9.55 11.42 -3.16
C LYS A 65 8.20 11.94 -3.64
N VAL A 66 7.78 11.50 -4.82
CA VAL A 66 6.49 11.90 -5.40
C VAL A 66 5.35 11.32 -4.56
N TYR A 67 5.44 10.05 -4.21
CA TYR A 67 4.42 9.33 -3.46
C TYR A 67 4.17 9.97 -2.09
N VAL A 68 5.23 10.26 -1.35
CA VAL A 68 5.09 10.88 -0.03
C VAL A 68 4.42 12.24 -0.14
N GLY A 69 4.77 13.02 -1.15
CA GLY A 69 4.13 14.33 -1.38
C GLY A 69 2.63 14.22 -1.63
N PHE A 70 2.21 13.30 -2.48
CA PHE A 70 0.79 13.06 -2.75
C PHE A 70 0.06 12.50 -1.54
N ASP A 71 0.71 11.59 -0.82
CA ASP A 71 0.12 10.96 0.35
C ASP A 71 -0.14 11.97 1.47
N LEU A 72 0.84 12.84 1.74
CA LEU A 72 0.70 13.89 2.75
C LEU A 72 -0.39 14.89 2.40
N ALA A 73 -0.61 15.12 1.11
CA ALA A 73 -1.67 16.00 0.64
C ALA A 73 -3.05 15.33 0.62
N GLY A 74 -3.13 14.04 0.93
CA GLY A 74 -4.37 13.28 0.88
C GLY A 74 -4.90 13.07 -0.53
N GLN A 75 -4.04 13.15 -1.53
CA GLN A 75 -4.42 13.12 -2.94
C GLN A 75 -4.13 11.80 -3.63
N ASP A 76 -3.59 10.82 -2.91
CA ASP A 76 -3.32 9.50 -3.49
C ASP A 76 -4.63 8.82 -3.90
N PRO A 77 -4.85 8.54 -5.19
CA PRO A 77 -6.07 7.89 -5.65
C PRO A 77 -6.21 6.46 -5.11
N VAL A 78 -5.11 5.75 -4.91
CA VAL A 78 -5.14 4.40 -4.34
C VAL A 78 -5.68 4.45 -2.92
N ARG A 79 -5.21 5.40 -2.12
CA ARG A 79 -5.70 5.57 -0.75
C ARG A 79 -7.18 5.91 -0.71
N ARG A 80 -7.63 6.82 -1.59
CA ARG A 80 -9.05 7.17 -1.65
C ARG A 80 -9.90 5.98 -2.04
N ALA A 81 -9.41 5.13 -2.94
CA ALA A 81 -10.11 3.92 -3.34
C ALA A 81 -10.22 2.92 -2.18
N CYS A 82 -9.23 2.89 -1.29
CA CYS A 82 -9.29 2.03 -0.10
C CYS A 82 -10.50 2.34 0.78
N ASP A 83 -10.92 3.60 0.84
CA ASP A 83 -12.10 3.98 1.61
C ASP A 83 -13.41 3.48 0.98
N LYS A 84 -13.38 3.08 -0.27
CA LYS A 84 -14.55 2.62 -1.03
C LYS A 84 -14.58 1.12 -1.25
N SER A 85 -13.59 0.38 -0.77
CA SER A 85 -13.51 -1.06 -1.01
C SER A 85 -13.16 -1.81 0.27
N PHE A 86 -13.75 -2.98 0.46
CA PHE A 86 -13.40 -3.89 1.54
C PHE A 86 -12.58 -5.08 1.04
N VAL A 87 -12.36 -5.15 -0.26
CA VAL A 87 -11.62 -6.25 -0.88
C VAL A 87 -10.44 -5.68 -1.67
N GLY A 88 -9.46 -6.54 -1.94
CA GLY A 88 -8.32 -6.16 -2.75
C GLY A 88 -8.72 -5.76 -4.16
N PHE A 89 -7.95 -4.86 -4.75
CA PHE A 89 -8.20 -4.38 -6.10
C PHE A 89 -6.91 -4.11 -6.85
N ALA A 90 -6.95 -4.33 -8.16
CA ALA A 90 -5.87 -3.95 -9.06
C ALA A 90 -5.96 -2.45 -9.37
N TRP A 91 -4.82 -1.80 -9.55
CA TRP A 91 -4.81 -0.35 -9.87
C TRP A 91 -5.46 -0.06 -11.23
N GLY A 92 -5.45 -1.03 -12.14
CA GLY A 92 -6.17 -0.89 -13.39
C GLY A 92 -7.67 -0.72 -13.22
N SER A 93 -8.22 -1.10 -12.07
CA SER A 93 -9.65 -0.99 -11.77
C SER A 93 -10.01 0.23 -10.90
N LEU A 94 -9.04 1.13 -10.65
CA LEU A 94 -9.29 2.31 -9.82
C LEU A 94 -10.47 3.15 -10.32
N GLY A 95 -10.59 3.30 -11.62
CA GLY A 95 -11.68 4.09 -12.20
C GLY A 95 -13.07 3.54 -11.96
N GLU A 96 -13.18 2.27 -11.57
CA GLU A 96 -14.46 1.64 -11.20
C GLU A 96 -14.82 1.95 -9.76
N LEU A 97 -13.84 2.26 -8.91
CA LEU A 97 -14.05 2.53 -7.49
C LEU A 97 -14.24 4.00 -7.20
N ILE A 98 -13.48 4.86 -7.88
CA ILE A 98 -13.54 6.31 -7.71
C ILE A 98 -13.43 6.98 -9.07
N PRO A 99 -14.00 8.19 -9.24
CA PRO A 99 -13.72 8.98 -10.44
C PRO A 99 -12.27 9.46 -10.42
N LEU A 100 -11.56 9.21 -11.51
CA LEU A 100 -10.16 9.61 -11.63
C LEU A 100 -10.07 10.99 -12.26
N THR A 101 -9.40 11.90 -11.57
CA THR A 101 -9.15 13.24 -12.07
C THR A 101 -7.94 13.24 -13.02
N ARG A 102 -7.71 14.36 -13.69
CA ARG A 102 -6.49 14.53 -14.50
C ARG A 102 -5.24 14.38 -13.63
N GLY A 103 -5.24 14.97 -12.43
CA GLY A 103 -4.13 14.86 -11.51
C GLY A 103 -3.86 13.43 -11.09
N ASP A 104 -4.91 12.64 -10.86
CA ASP A 104 -4.78 11.22 -10.51
C ASP A 104 -4.10 10.46 -11.64
N ARG A 105 -4.52 10.69 -12.88
CA ARG A 105 -3.92 10.04 -14.04
C ARG A 105 -2.47 10.43 -14.24
N GLN A 106 -2.12 11.69 -13.97
CA GLN A 106 -0.74 12.16 -14.03
C GLN A 106 0.12 11.46 -12.97
N MET A 107 -0.38 11.34 -11.75
CA MET A 107 0.34 10.63 -10.68
C MET A 107 0.62 9.18 -11.08
N LEU A 108 -0.38 8.49 -11.60
CA LEU A 108 -0.22 7.10 -12.02
C LEU A 108 0.76 6.97 -13.19
N ALA A 109 0.75 7.95 -14.10
CA ALA A 109 1.69 7.99 -15.23
C ALA A 109 3.13 8.20 -14.76
N VAL A 110 3.33 9.10 -13.79
CA VAL A 110 4.67 9.30 -13.19
C VAL A 110 5.14 8.03 -12.51
N GLY A 111 4.25 7.32 -11.83
CA GLY A 111 4.58 6.03 -11.25
C GLY A 111 5.12 5.04 -12.27
N ARG A 112 4.47 4.95 -13.43
CA ARG A 112 4.93 4.07 -14.51
C ARG A 112 6.32 4.46 -15.00
N GLU A 113 6.59 5.73 -15.13
CA GLU A 113 7.91 6.23 -15.54
C GLU A 113 8.99 5.88 -14.52
N CYS A 114 8.62 5.79 -13.25
CA CYS A 114 9.54 5.44 -12.16
C CYS A 114 9.64 3.92 -11.93
N GLY A 115 8.97 3.10 -12.75
CA GLY A 115 9.01 1.65 -12.61
C GLY A 115 7.88 1.05 -11.80
N ILE A 116 6.89 1.86 -11.40
CA ILE A 116 5.70 1.40 -10.67
C ILE A 116 4.53 1.42 -11.66
N GLY A 117 4.49 0.41 -12.53
CA GLY A 117 3.50 0.38 -13.61
C GLY A 117 2.14 -0.13 -13.18
N ASP A 118 2.12 -1.30 -12.57
CA ASP A 118 0.90 -1.94 -12.12
C ASP A 118 1.00 -2.19 -10.62
N GLY A 119 -0.15 -2.26 -9.98
CA GLY A 119 -0.17 -2.54 -8.57
C GLY A 119 -1.43 -3.25 -8.15
N TYR A 120 -1.37 -3.83 -6.97
CA TYR A 120 -2.51 -4.46 -6.32
C TYR A 120 -2.53 -3.99 -4.88
N THR A 121 -3.68 -3.54 -4.41
CA THR A 121 -3.83 -3.02 -3.05
C THR A 121 -4.85 -3.85 -2.29
N VAL A 122 -4.51 -4.17 -1.05
CA VAL A 122 -5.42 -4.85 -0.14
C VAL A 122 -5.76 -3.87 0.99
N PRO A 123 -6.97 -3.30 1.00
CA PRO A 123 -7.39 -2.44 2.10
C PRO A 123 -7.76 -3.28 3.32
N ARG A 124 -7.51 -2.74 4.49
CA ARG A 124 -7.90 -3.37 5.75
C ARG A 124 -8.48 -2.31 6.67
N HIS A 125 -9.77 -2.44 6.95
CA HIS A 125 -10.46 -1.54 7.86
C HIS A 125 -10.52 -2.20 9.24
N LEU A 126 -9.78 -1.64 10.20
CA LEU A 126 -9.70 -2.20 11.54
C LEU A 126 -10.89 -1.74 12.38
N PRO A 127 -11.55 -2.65 13.10
CA PRO A 127 -12.65 -2.26 14.00
C PRO A 127 -12.20 -1.25 15.04
N GLY A 128 -13.00 -0.23 15.27
CA GLY A 128 -12.70 0.78 16.26
C GLY A 128 -11.75 1.88 15.81
N LEU A 129 -11.22 1.80 14.61
CA LEU A 129 -10.41 2.85 13.99
C LEU A 129 -11.24 3.53 12.91
N ALA A 130 -11.89 4.58 13.28
CA ALA A 130 -12.74 5.34 12.34
C ALA A 130 -11.99 6.53 11.78
#